data_f41054e2b729651e0a75b91649a2d02b
#
_entry.id   f41054e2b729651e0a75b91649a2d02b
#
_cell.length_a   1.000
_cell.length_b   1.000
_cell.length_c   1.000
_cell.angle_alpha   90.00
_cell.angle_beta   90.00
_cell.angle_gamma   90.00
#
_symmetry.space_group_name_H-M   'P 1'
#
loop_
_entity.id
_entity.type
_entity.pdbx_description
1 polymer ?
#
loop_
_entity_poly.entity_id
_entity_poly.type
_entity_poly.pdbx_seq_one_letter_code
_entity_poly.pdbx_strand_id
1 'polypeptide(L)'
;MRFGRISKAVGIAAAAVLALSACATQGGSTSPSSSGSAAKQGGSATVVEVNAFNTFNSNTADGNTDINSKISYATHWGFYYVDNSLKIVHNEKFGHYEKTSDNPLTVKYTLNDGVKWSDGTPVTAYDIALNWAASSSYFDDASPDGKKGTAYFSTAGDPTGLNNTNFPDVSSDGKTFTLTYTKPFADWETAIGGNNGTIDVPAHVVAKKAGLADAKALFDLMKGMKKGDPSNQQPANETLKKAADFYNTGFDTKTLPSDTSLFLSNGPYVVKDMVADQSMTLVRNKDFNWGPTANLDQITIRYIGSAPAQIQALKNGEADIIAPQASSDTIQQLKAIPGVTVNQGHQLSYDHLDLNFYGPLADKDVRTAFMLTVPRQDIVDKIIKQMDPNAKPLDSQIFVPDQAPYADSVKNNGSADYQQVNIDKAKQLLAGKTPTIRIMYNKDNPNRVDAYTLIAANAAKAGFKIVDGGLGKSDWGKALGKGGYDASIFGWINPGVGVSGVPQIFKTGNGSNFNKFSDPAADALMSQLVQTTDQSKQVDLEKQIDQKIWGASYGVPLFQAVGVEAFSDRVTGVKYMPNSSGVWWNYWEWAAKS
;
A
#
# COMPACT_ATOMS: atom_id res chain seq x y z
N MET A 1 -23.07 4.86 69.12
CA MET A 1 -22.32 4.59 70.37
C MET A 1 -20.87 4.51 69.96
N ARG A 2 -20.14 5.55 70.27
CA ARG A 2 -19.07 5.68 71.27
C ARG A 2 -17.84 4.84 70.91
N PHE A 3 -16.77 5.47 70.45
CA PHE A 3 -15.53 5.94 71.16
C PHE A 3 -14.55 4.76 71.36
N GLY A 4 -13.29 4.83 71.18
CA GLY A 4 -12.24 5.84 71.24
C GLY A 4 -10.92 5.16 70.84
N ARG A 5 -10.03 5.85 70.25
CA ARG A 5 -8.92 6.66 70.74
C ARG A 5 -7.75 5.93 71.42
N ILE A 6 -6.56 6.19 70.87
CA ILE A 6 -5.29 6.63 71.50
C ILE A 6 -4.26 5.48 71.62
N SER A 7 -2.97 5.57 71.39
CA SER A 7 -1.96 6.62 71.08
C SER A 7 -0.57 6.00 70.93
N LYS A 8 0.32 6.63 70.21
CA LYS A 8 1.76 6.93 70.50
C LYS A 8 2.74 5.76 70.74
N ALA A 9 3.95 5.72 70.39
CA ALA A 9 5.00 6.73 70.10
C ALA A 9 6.27 6.00 69.60
N VAL A 10 7.03 6.59 68.68
CA VAL A 10 8.39 7.23 68.88
C VAL A 10 9.61 6.30 68.88
N GLY A 11 10.60 6.65 68.08
CA GLY A 11 12.02 6.37 68.16
C GLY A 11 12.67 6.28 66.77
N ILE A 12 13.14 7.34 66.13
CA ILE A 12 14.39 8.14 66.22
C ILE A 12 15.64 7.23 66.08
N ALA A 13 16.46 7.39 65.09
CA ALA A 13 17.60 8.25 64.79
C ALA A 13 18.30 7.79 63.53
N ALA A 14 18.52 8.65 62.60
CA ALA A 14 19.61 9.61 62.38
C ALA A 14 20.80 8.96 61.65
N ALA A 15 21.33 9.41 60.68
CA ALA A 15 21.93 10.62 60.08
C ALA A 15 23.08 10.12 59.22
N ALA A 16 23.65 10.70 58.25
CA ALA A 16 23.98 12.04 57.79
C ALA A 16 24.48 11.94 56.34
N VAL A 17 24.13 12.86 55.43
CA VAL A 17 24.78 14.12 55.04
C VAL A 17 26.04 13.95 54.20
N LEU A 18 26.07 14.45 52.97
CA LEU A 18 26.53 15.74 52.39
C LEU A 18 26.34 15.67 50.86
N ALA A 19 25.59 16.44 50.20
CA ALA A 19 25.57 17.87 49.84
C ALA A 19 26.72 18.35 48.98
N LEU A 20 26.33 18.99 47.95
CA LEU A 20 26.69 20.23 47.26
C LEU A 20 26.82 20.04 45.75
N SER A 21 26.21 20.69 44.97
CA SER A 21 25.67 22.01 44.58
C SER A 21 26.04 22.19 43.11
N ALA A 22 25.34 22.73 42.24
CA ALA A 22 24.51 23.86 42.05
C ALA A 22 24.22 24.07 40.56
N CYS A 23 23.03 24.56 40.31
CA CYS A 23 22.62 25.48 39.24
C CYS A 23 22.99 25.27 37.77
N ALA A 24 22.02 25.02 36.90
CA ALA A 24 21.36 26.09 36.14
C ALA A 24 20.35 25.52 35.13
N THR A 25 19.17 25.97 35.25
CA THR A 25 18.12 26.24 34.23
C THR A 25 18.33 25.77 32.79
N GLN A 26 17.49 24.83 32.31
CA GLN A 26 16.56 25.13 31.21
C GLN A 26 15.61 23.93 30.97
N GLY A 27 14.34 24.24 30.75
CA GLY A 27 13.28 23.27 30.66
C GLY A 27 13.45 22.31 29.50
N GLY A 28 13.38 21.03 29.81
CA GLY A 28 13.20 19.94 28.87
C GLY A 28 12.00 19.11 29.32
N SER A 29 10.96 19.07 28.51
CA SER A 29 9.79 18.24 28.70
C SER A 29 10.23 16.79 28.75
N THR A 30 10.22 16.16 29.89
CA THR A 30 10.36 14.71 30.03
C THR A 30 9.03 14.07 29.67
N SER A 31 8.97 13.50 28.47
CA SER A 31 7.93 12.51 28.14
C SER A 31 8.10 11.31 29.07
N PRO A 32 7.02 10.76 29.63
CA PRO A 32 7.12 9.56 30.47
C PRO A 32 7.56 8.39 29.60
N SER A 33 8.78 7.90 29.81
CA SER A 33 9.20 6.59 29.33
C SER A 33 8.32 5.54 30.03
N SER A 34 7.36 4.98 29.32
CA SER A 34 6.70 3.76 29.75
C SER A 34 7.75 2.65 29.72
N SER A 35 8.23 2.25 30.88
CA SER A 35 8.99 1.02 31.07
C SER A 35 8.03 -0.17 30.89
N GLY A 36 7.64 -0.45 29.65
CA GLY A 36 7.06 -1.74 29.28
C GLY A 36 8.15 -2.80 29.49
N SER A 37 7.90 -3.82 30.25
CA SER A 37 8.76 -5.00 30.31
C SER A 37 9.02 -5.48 28.88
N ALA A 38 10.30 -5.58 28.50
CA ALA A 38 10.66 -6.06 27.16
C ALA A 38 9.92 -7.38 26.88
N ALA A 39 9.19 -7.45 25.77
CA ALA A 39 8.46 -8.64 25.40
C ALA A 39 9.46 -9.81 25.33
N LYS A 40 9.10 -10.94 25.94
CA LYS A 40 9.98 -12.11 25.96
C LYS A 40 10.10 -12.64 24.53
N GLN A 41 11.33 -12.76 24.03
CA GLN A 41 11.60 -13.40 22.74
C GLN A 41 11.26 -14.88 22.80
N GLY A 42 10.67 -15.39 21.70
CA GLY A 42 10.37 -16.80 21.53
C GLY A 42 8.93 -17.05 21.10
N GLY A 43 8.61 -18.32 20.86
CA GLY A 43 7.29 -18.75 20.47
C GLY A 43 6.94 -18.50 19.00
N SER A 44 5.68 -18.77 18.67
CA SER A 44 5.19 -18.65 17.30
C SER A 44 3.79 -18.05 17.26
N ALA A 45 3.43 -17.50 16.10
CA ALA A 45 2.05 -17.11 15.80
C ALA A 45 1.65 -17.58 14.40
N THR A 46 0.35 -17.88 14.24
CA THR A 46 -0.27 -18.17 12.95
C THR A 46 -1.12 -17.00 12.50
N VAL A 47 -0.77 -16.40 11.36
CA VAL A 47 -1.56 -15.33 10.73
C VAL A 47 -2.26 -15.88 9.50
N VAL A 48 -3.50 -15.44 9.28
CA VAL A 48 -4.26 -15.83 8.09
C VAL A 48 -4.27 -14.71 7.07
N GLU A 49 -3.96 -15.06 5.84
CA GLU A 49 -4.06 -14.19 4.66
C GLU A 49 -5.08 -14.74 3.66
N VAL A 50 -5.66 -13.83 2.92
CA VAL A 50 -6.74 -14.16 1.97
C VAL A 50 -6.21 -14.77 0.69
N ASN A 51 -5.08 -14.25 0.19
CA ASN A 51 -4.46 -14.64 -1.07
C ASN A 51 -3.25 -15.55 -0.82
N ALA A 52 -2.96 -16.43 -1.76
CA ALA A 52 -1.74 -17.24 -1.72
C ALA A 52 -0.57 -16.50 -2.37
N PHE A 53 0.62 -16.70 -1.82
CA PHE A 53 1.90 -16.19 -2.33
C PHE A 53 2.25 -16.80 -3.68
N ASN A 54 2.88 -16.03 -4.58
CA ASN A 54 3.26 -16.50 -5.91
C ASN A 54 4.60 -15.98 -6.44
N THR A 55 5.27 -15.02 -5.77
CA THR A 55 6.58 -14.53 -6.20
C THR A 55 7.35 -13.84 -5.08
N PHE A 56 8.68 -14.00 -5.08
CA PHE A 56 9.59 -13.26 -4.20
C PHE A 56 9.97 -11.87 -4.74
N ASN A 57 9.45 -11.47 -5.91
CA ASN A 57 9.59 -10.11 -6.43
C ASN A 57 8.24 -9.40 -6.52
N SER A 58 7.87 -8.70 -5.47
CA SER A 58 6.61 -7.96 -5.39
C SER A 58 6.60 -6.65 -6.22
N ASN A 59 7.73 -6.25 -6.80
CA ASN A 59 7.87 -4.99 -7.53
C ASN A 59 7.40 -5.07 -8.99
N THR A 60 7.19 -6.28 -9.51
CA THR A 60 6.70 -6.48 -10.89
C THR A 60 5.18 -6.24 -10.97
N ALA A 61 4.68 -5.95 -12.17
CA ALA A 61 3.24 -5.74 -12.39
C ALA A 61 2.39 -6.95 -11.97
N ASP A 62 2.84 -8.18 -12.26
CA ASP A 62 2.15 -9.42 -11.89
C ASP A 62 2.42 -9.83 -10.44
N GLY A 63 3.54 -9.41 -9.88
CA GLY A 63 3.94 -9.67 -8.50
C GLY A 63 3.31 -8.72 -7.46
N ASN A 64 2.75 -7.60 -7.89
CA ASN A 64 2.18 -6.59 -7.00
C ASN A 64 0.83 -7.04 -6.41
N THR A 65 0.91 -7.93 -5.43
CA THR A 65 -0.23 -8.37 -4.65
C THR A 65 0.00 -8.10 -3.17
N ASP A 66 -1.07 -7.96 -2.41
CA ASP A 66 -1.01 -7.67 -0.97
C ASP A 66 -0.17 -8.70 -0.20
N ILE A 67 -0.35 -9.99 -0.48
CA ILE A 67 0.40 -11.05 0.20
C ILE A 67 1.90 -11.03 -0.14
N ASN A 68 2.26 -10.84 -1.41
CA ASN A 68 3.66 -10.77 -1.80
C ASN A 68 4.36 -9.58 -1.13
N SER A 69 3.69 -8.41 -1.08
CA SER A 69 4.20 -7.22 -0.41
C SER A 69 4.37 -7.40 1.11
N LYS A 70 3.44 -8.10 1.76
CA LYS A 70 3.52 -8.44 3.20
C LYS A 70 4.67 -9.40 3.50
N ILE A 71 4.85 -10.43 2.66
CA ILE A 71 5.97 -11.36 2.80
C ILE A 71 7.30 -10.66 2.53
N SER A 72 7.37 -9.84 1.46
CA SER A 72 8.55 -9.02 1.19
C SER A 72 8.87 -8.12 2.39
N TYR A 73 7.90 -7.45 2.97
CA TYR A 73 8.08 -6.59 4.15
C TYR A 73 8.58 -7.36 5.38
N ALA A 74 8.15 -8.61 5.59
CA ALA A 74 8.62 -9.44 6.69
C ALA A 74 10.03 -10.01 6.49
N THR A 75 10.42 -10.25 5.23
CA THR A 75 11.69 -10.90 4.87
C THR A 75 12.76 -9.93 4.39
N HIS A 76 12.41 -8.68 4.07
CA HIS A 76 13.34 -7.65 3.62
C HIS A 76 13.25 -6.40 4.51
N TRP A 77 14.30 -5.58 4.47
CA TRP A 77 14.41 -4.35 5.21
C TRP A 77 15.03 -3.25 4.34
N GLY A 78 14.93 -2.00 4.78
CA GLY A 78 15.42 -0.87 4.02
C GLY A 78 15.57 0.41 4.84
N PHE A 79 15.52 1.55 4.18
CA PHE A 79 15.84 2.84 4.78
C PHE A 79 14.74 3.44 5.66
N TYR A 80 13.50 2.99 5.51
CA TYR A 80 12.36 3.51 6.28
C TYR A 80 11.22 2.47 6.33
N TYR A 81 10.27 2.74 7.18
CA TYR A 81 8.94 2.13 7.17
C TYR A 81 7.89 3.19 7.49
N VAL A 82 6.62 2.91 7.24
CA VAL A 82 5.49 3.79 7.58
C VAL A 82 4.81 3.26 8.83
N ASP A 83 4.67 4.09 9.88
CA ASP A 83 3.99 3.72 11.12
C ASP A 83 2.46 3.86 11.00
N ASN A 84 1.72 3.43 12.03
CA ASN A 84 0.25 3.50 12.02
C ASN A 84 -0.32 4.92 12.21
N SER A 85 0.54 5.92 12.40
CA SER A 85 0.22 7.34 12.29
C SER A 85 0.50 7.90 10.89
N LEU A 86 0.82 7.02 9.93
CA LEU A 86 1.17 7.34 8.54
C LEU A 86 2.41 8.24 8.42
N LYS A 87 3.35 8.09 9.33
CA LYS A 87 4.62 8.80 9.31
C LYS A 87 5.73 7.90 8.81
N ILE A 88 6.60 8.46 8.00
CA ILE A 88 7.85 7.82 7.61
C ILE A 88 8.76 7.77 8.83
N VAL A 89 9.19 6.57 9.19
CA VAL A 89 10.15 6.32 10.28
C VAL A 89 11.46 5.85 9.65
N HIS A 90 12.52 6.62 9.81
CA HIS A 90 13.84 6.32 9.26
C HIS A 90 14.50 5.17 9.99
N ASN A 91 15.18 4.31 9.25
CA ASN A 91 15.89 3.15 9.80
C ASN A 91 17.41 3.38 9.78
N GLU A 92 17.88 4.15 10.73
CA GLU A 92 19.29 4.56 10.87
C GLU A 92 20.26 3.37 11.07
N LYS A 93 19.76 2.18 11.43
CA LYS A 93 20.60 0.99 11.54
C LYS A 93 20.88 0.32 10.20
N PHE A 94 19.99 0.46 9.22
CA PHE A 94 20.20 -0.04 7.86
C PHE A 94 21.07 0.93 7.05
N GLY A 95 20.81 2.19 7.19
CA GLY A 95 21.47 3.28 6.48
C GLY A 95 20.69 4.57 6.63
N HIS A 96 21.12 5.60 5.96
CA HIS A 96 20.41 6.88 5.93
C HIS A 96 20.32 7.42 4.52
N TYR A 97 19.36 8.29 4.29
CA TYR A 97 19.26 9.07 3.06
C TYR A 97 19.03 10.54 3.39
N GLU A 98 19.58 11.39 2.55
CA GLU A 98 19.50 12.84 2.72
C GLU A 98 19.30 13.54 1.38
N LYS A 99 18.49 14.58 1.36
CA LYS A 99 18.40 15.50 0.25
C LYS A 99 19.56 16.47 0.33
N THR A 100 20.53 16.32 -0.57
CA THR A 100 21.77 17.13 -0.59
C THR A 100 21.63 18.42 -1.41
N SER A 101 20.62 18.51 -2.29
CA SER A 101 20.33 19.70 -3.11
C SER A 101 18.84 19.72 -3.49
N ASP A 102 18.26 20.92 -3.56
CA ASP A 102 16.91 21.15 -4.09
C ASP A 102 16.91 21.47 -5.59
N ASN A 103 18.01 21.97 -6.14
CA ASN A 103 18.08 22.34 -7.55
C ASN A 103 19.50 22.15 -8.13
N PRO A 104 19.75 21.09 -8.91
CA PRO A 104 18.83 19.99 -9.16
C PRO A 104 18.56 19.18 -7.87
N LEU A 105 17.34 18.66 -7.74
CA LEU A 105 16.99 17.77 -6.64
C LEU A 105 17.97 16.58 -6.64
N THR A 106 18.69 16.41 -5.54
CA THR A 106 19.68 15.34 -5.40
C THR A 106 19.51 14.66 -4.06
N VAL A 107 19.38 13.33 -4.08
CA VAL A 107 19.21 12.49 -2.89
C VAL A 107 20.36 11.49 -2.82
N LYS A 108 20.97 11.40 -1.67
CA LYS A 108 22.08 10.49 -1.38
C LYS A 108 21.64 9.45 -0.36
N TYR A 109 21.82 8.19 -0.69
CA TYR A 109 21.57 7.03 0.17
C TYR A 109 22.90 6.42 0.59
N THR A 110 23.07 6.13 1.87
CA THR A 110 24.28 5.52 2.42
C THR A 110 23.92 4.30 3.25
N LEU A 111 24.47 3.14 2.89
CA LEU A 111 24.29 1.88 3.61
C LEU A 111 25.30 1.76 4.76
N ASN A 112 24.86 1.24 5.89
CA ASN A 112 25.75 0.95 7.01
C ASN A 112 26.52 -0.36 6.79
N ASP A 113 27.62 -0.49 7.54
CA ASP A 113 28.41 -1.73 7.56
C ASP A 113 27.61 -2.88 8.18
N GLY A 114 27.82 -4.08 7.65
CA GLY A 114 27.25 -5.31 8.19
C GLY A 114 25.86 -5.68 7.69
N VAL A 115 25.19 -4.79 6.94
CA VAL A 115 23.91 -5.13 6.27
C VAL A 115 24.20 -6.18 5.19
N LYS A 116 23.50 -7.32 5.25
CA LYS A 116 23.77 -8.45 4.34
C LYS A 116 22.51 -9.24 4.00
N TRP A 117 22.56 -9.92 2.90
CA TRP A 117 21.63 -10.97 2.51
C TRP A 117 21.84 -12.23 3.34
N SER A 118 20.86 -13.13 3.36
CA SER A 118 20.90 -14.37 4.14
C SER A 118 21.93 -15.41 3.63
N ASP A 119 22.49 -15.21 2.45
CA ASP A 119 23.64 -15.97 1.94
C ASP A 119 25.01 -15.39 2.39
N GLY A 120 25.00 -14.30 3.17
CA GLY A 120 26.18 -13.60 3.66
C GLY A 120 26.69 -12.50 2.72
N THR A 121 26.16 -12.37 1.51
CA THR A 121 26.56 -11.31 0.56
C THR A 121 26.14 -9.93 1.11
N PRO A 122 27.00 -8.90 1.12
CA PRO A 122 26.61 -7.56 1.54
C PRO A 122 25.48 -6.99 0.68
N VAL A 123 24.52 -6.29 1.31
CA VAL A 123 23.62 -5.38 0.59
C VAL A 123 24.43 -4.16 0.19
N THR A 124 24.33 -3.75 -1.07
CA THR A 124 25.14 -2.69 -1.66
C THR A 124 24.32 -1.65 -2.41
N ALA A 125 24.93 -0.54 -2.75
CA ALA A 125 24.35 0.47 -3.63
C ALA A 125 23.98 -0.06 -5.03
N TYR A 126 24.52 -1.22 -5.43
CA TYR A 126 24.15 -1.88 -6.68
C TYR A 126 22.75 -2.53 -6.59
N ASP A 127 22.33 -2.98 -5.39
CA ASP A 127 20.96 -3.45 -5.16
C ASP A 127 19.96 -2.29 -5.28
N ILE A 128 20.33 -1.11 -4.77
CA ILE A 128 19.55 0.13 -4.93
C ILE A 128 19.49 0.53 -6.41
N ALA A 129 20.61 0.43 -7.13
CA ALA A 129 20.68 0.75 -8.56
C ALA A 129 19.80 -0.18 -9.40
N LEU A 130 19.70 -1.47 -9.06
CA LEU A 130 18.77 -2.40 -9.71
C LEU A 130 17.32 -2.01 -9.43
N ASN A 131 16.97 -1.67 -8.19
CA ASN A 131 15.62 -1.19 -7.84
C ASN A 131 15.27 0.07 -8.63
N TRP A 132 16.18 1.06 -8.70
CA TRP A 132 16.01 2.25 -9.53
C TRP A 132 15.83 1.91 -11.01
N ALA A 133 16.67 1.06 -11.58
CA ALA A 133 16.61 0.68 -13.00
C ALA A 133 15.27 0.03 -13.36
N ALA A 134 14.79 -0.88 -12.48
CA ALA A 134 13.52 -1.57 -12.66
C ALA A 134 12.31 -0.65 -12.51
N SER A 135 12.36 0.33 -11.59
CA SER A 135 11.22 1.21 -11.29
C SER A 135 11.17 2.48 -12.16
N SER A 136 12.29 2.85 -12.82
CA SER A 136 12.40 4.12 -13.53
C SER A 136 12.00 4.05 -15.01
N SER A 137 11.94 2.86 -15.61
CA SER A 137 11.85 2.69 -17.06
C SER A 137 12.96 3.47 -17.83
N TYR A 138 14.11 3.65 -17.18
CA TYR A 138 15.19 4.51 -17.73
C TYR A 138 15.72 4.00 -19.07
N PHE A 139 15.75 2.68 -19.27
CA PHE A 139 16.29 2.05 -20.47
C PHE A 139 15.24 1.72 -21.53
N ASP A 140 13.95 1.93 -21.21
CA ASP A 140 12.85 1.54 -22.08
C ASP A 140 12.75 2.51 -23.27
N ASP A 141 12.72 1.96 -24.47
CA ASP A 141 12.50 2.67 -25.73
C ASP A 141 11.29 2.13 -26.52
N ALA A 142 10.46 1.32 -25.85
CA ALA A 142 9.26 0.76 -26.44
C ALA A 142 8.30 1.86 -26.92
N SER A 143 7.74 1.67 -28.13
CA SER A 143 6.68 2.56 -28.63
C SER A 143 5.42 2.44 -27.77
N PRO A 144 4.55 3.48 -27.70
CA PRO A 144 3.34 3.47 -26.88
C PRO A 144 2.38 2.29 -27.19
N ASP A 145 2.42 1.75 -28.41
CA ASP A 145 1.65 0.60 -28.82
C ASP A 145 2.37 -0.75 -28.58
N GLY A 146 3.57 -0.72 -28.02
CA GLY A 146 4.39 -1.89 -27.70
C GLY A 146 4.93 -2.68 -28.91
N LYS A 147 4.76 -2.17 -30.14
CA LYS A 147 5.14 -2.92 -31.35
C LYS A 147 6.59 -2.77 -31.76
N LYS A 148 7.26 -1.77 -31.28
CA LYS A 148 8.67 -1.46 -31.59
C LYS A 148 9.43 -1.11 -30.32
N GLY A 149 10.74 -1.30 -30.33
CA GLY A 149 11.61 -1.01 -29.19
C GLY A 149 11.52 -2.06 -28.10
N THR A 150 12.10 -1.78 -26.96
CA THR A 150 12.25 -2.68 -25.82
C THR A 150 11.73 -2.05 -24.55
N ALA A 151 10.86 -2.75 -23.82
CA ALA A 151 10.63 -2.54 -22.40
C ALA A 151 11.38 -3.64 -21.66
N TYR A 152 12.30 -3.27 -20.78
CA TYR A 152 13.14 -4.24 -20.07
C TYR A 152 12.46 -4.77 -18.83
N PHE A 153 12.15 -3.90 -17.90
CA PHE A 153 11.62 -4.29 -16.60
C PHE A 153 10.11 -4.10 -16.52
N SER A 154 9.42 -5.12 -15.98
CA SER A 154 8.02 -4.99 -15.59
C SER A 154 7.95 -4.28 -14.24
N THR A 155 7.24 -3.17 -14.14
CA THR A 155 7.03 -2.47 -12.87
C THR A 155 5.54 -2.30 -12.58
N ALA A 156 5.17 -2.41 -11.31
CA ALA A 156 3.83 -2.10 -10.84
C ALA A 156 3.60 -0.60 -10.66
N GLY A 157 4.67 0.15 -10.39
CA GLY A 157 4.63 1.59 -10.14
C GLY A 157 4.57 2.43 -11.40
N ASP A 158 4.16 3.69 -11.25
CA ASP A 158 4.33 4.73 -12.28
C ASP A 158 5.79 5.19 -12.26
N PRO A 159 6.53 5.12 -13.38
CA PRO A 159 7.92 5.58 -13.43
C PRO A 159 8.06 7.11 -13.38
N THR A 160 6.94 7.87 -13.37
CA THR A 160 6.95 9.33 -13.27
C THR A 160 7.75 9.78 -12.05
N GLY A 161 8.74 10.60 -12.25
CA GLY A 161 9.69 11.00 -11.21
C GLY A 161 11.01 10.27 -11.36
N LEU A 162 11.09 8.96 -11.18
CA LEU A 162 12.33 8.19 -11.36
C LEU A 162 12.83 8.19 -12.81
N ASN A 163 11.95 8.22 -13.80
CA ASN A 163 12.36 8.37 -15.22
C ASN A 163 12.95 9.76 -15.54
N ASN A 164 12.73 10.75 -14.68
CA ASN A 164 13.31 12.10 -14.79
C ASN A 164 14.59 12.23 -13.95
N THR A 165 15.44 11.21 -13.98
CA THR A 165 16.74 11.24 -13.32
C THR A 165 17.88 11.10 -14.33
N ASN A 166 19.08 11.51 -13.91
CA ASN A 166 20.31 11.08 -14.55
C ASN A 166 20.59 9.62 -14.18
N PHE A 167 21.52 8.97 -14.88
CA PHE A 167 22.06 7.69 -14.43
C PHE A 167 22.71 7.91 -13.05
N PRO A 168 22.42 7.06 -12.03
CA PRO A 168 22.89 7.29 -10.67
C PRO A 168 24.40 7.09 -10.52
N ASP A 169 24.98 7.78 -9.54
CA ASP A 169 26.36 7.56 -9.12
C ASP A 169 26.41 6.57 -7.95
N VAL A 170 27.34 5.62 -8.04
CA VAL A 170 27.66 4.66 -6.97
C VAL A 170 29.10 4.85 -6.57
N SER A 171 29.38 4.96 -5.26
CA SER A 171 30.73 5.08 -4.74
C SER A 171 31.57 3.81 -5.01
N SER A 172 32.90 3.97 -5.06
CA SER A 172 33.82 2.87 -5.38
C SER A 172 33.75 1.69 -4.40
N ASP A 173 33.34 1.94 -3.15
CA ASP A 173 33.13 0.93 -2.11
C ASP A 173 31.74 0.28 -2.15
N GLY A 174 30.86 0.74 -3.06
CA GLY A 174 29.51 0.20 -3.22
C GLY A 174 28.53 0.54 -2.08
N LYS A 175 28.85 1.53 -1.23
CA LYS A 175 27.99 1.87 -0.08
C LYS A 175 27.08 3.07 -0.30
N THR A 176 27.44 3.94 -1.23
CA THR A 176 26.69 5.17 -1.46
C THR A 176 26.06 5.16 -2.85
N PHE A 177 24.76 5.46 -2.89
CA PHE A 177 23.99 5.67 -4.12
C PHE A 177 23.50 7.11 -4.15
N THR A 178 23.81 7.86 -5.23
CA THR A 178 23.38 9.25 -5.39
C THR A 178 22.52 9.37 -6.63
N LEU A 179 21.31 9.91 -6.44
CA LEU A 179 20.33 10.10 -7.50
C LEU A 179 20.07 11.60 -7.72
N THR A 180 20.33 12.08 -8.92
CA THR A 180 20.05 13.46 -9.34
C THR A 180 18.88 13.49 -10.31
N TYR A 181 17.85 14.23 -9.93
CA TYR A 181 16.64 14.41 -10.73
C TYR A 181 16.81 15.56 -11.73
N THR A 182 16.34 15.38 -12.93
CA THR A 182 16.30 16.43 -13.98
C THR A 182 15.10 17.36 -13.84
N LYS A 183 14.12 16.97 -13.03
CA LYS A 183 12.94 17.73 -12.61
C LYS A 183 12.67 17.48 -11.14
N PRO A 184 12.09 18.42 -10.40
CA PRO A 184 11.64 18.15 -9.02
C PRO A 184 10.70 16.94 -8.97
N PHE A 185 10.75 16.19 -7.89
CA PHE A 185 9.86 15.06 -7.65
C PHE A 185 9.31 15.12 -6.23
N ALA A 186 7.99 15.15 -6.11
CA ALA A 186 7.29 15.30 -4.83
C ALA A 186 7.60 14.16 -3.86
N ASP A 187 7.57 12.93 -4.37
CA ASP A 187 7.73 11.70 -3.58
C ASP A 187 9.19 11.21 -3.54
N TRP A 188 10.15 12.13 -3.60
CA TRP A 188 11.58 11.80 -3.60
C TRP A 188 11.99 10.96 -2.38
N GLU A 189 11.33 11.15 -1.24
CA GLU A 189 11.64 10.48 0.02
C GLU A 189 11.26 8.98 -0.01
N THR A 190 10.23 8.63 -0.76
CA THR A 190 9.74 7.27 -0.91
C THR A 190 10.06 6.64 -2.26
N ALA A 191 10.88 7.30 -3.08
CA ALA A 191 11.15 6.92 -4.46
C ALA A 191 11.96 5.62 -4.61
N ILE A 192 12.81 5.32 -3.64
CA ILE A 192 13.68 4.15 -3.63
C ILE A 192 13.25 3.18 -2.54
N GLY A 193 13.17 1.94 -2.91
CA GLY A 193 12.66 0.84 -2.09
C GLY A 193 11.32 0.34 -2.62
N GLY A 194 11.01 -0.89 -2.32
CA GLY A 194 9.70 -1.50 -2.56
C GLY A 194 8.63 -0.93 -1.62
N ASN A 195 7.51 -1.62 -1.51
CA ASN A 195 6.49 -1.27 -0.53
C ASN A 195 7.13 -1.17 0.88
N ASN A 196 6.94 -0.02 1.55
CA ASN A 196 7.56 0.30 2.84
C ASN A 196 9.10 0.45 2.83
N GLY A 197 9.69 0.87 1.73
CA GLY A 197 11.11 1.26 1.67
C GLY A 197 12.11 0.09 1.70
N THR A 198 11.66 -1.13 1.43
CA THR A 198 12.49 -2.35 1.47
C THR A 198 13.36 -2.51 0.22
N ILE A 199 14.53 -3.14 0.34
CA ILE A 199 15.37 -3.56 -0.77
C ILE A 199 15.16 -5.05 -0.98
N ASP A 200 14.36 -5.41 -2.01
CA ASP A 200 13.72 -6.72 -2.12
C ASP A 200 14.46 -7.69 -3.04
N VAL A 201 15.20 -7.19 -4.04
CA VAL A 201 15.79 -8.04 -5.09
C VAL A 201 17.30 -7.97 -5.06
N PRO A 202 17.99 -9.11 -4.82
CA PRO A 202 19.44 -9.15 -4.75
C PRO A 202 20.07 -9.02 -6.15
N ALA A 203 20.77 -7.91 -6.40
CA ALA A 203 21.38 -7.60 -7.69
C ALA A 203 22.44 -8.62 -8.11
N HIS A 204 23.16 -9.22 -7.15
CA HIS A 204 24.16 -10.24 -7.44
C HIS A 204 23.55 -11.53 -8.00
N VAL A 205 22.32 -11.88 -7.58
CA VAL A 205 21.59 -13.04 -8.12
C VAL A 205 21.15 -12.75 -9.55
N VAL A 206 20.52 -11.58 -9.78
CA VAL A 206 20.09 -11.16 -11.12
C VAL A 206 21.27 -11.11 -12.10
N ALA A 207 22.40 -10.54 -11.67
CA ALA A 207 23.64 -10.50 -12.46
C ALA A 207 24.12 -11.90 -12.87
N LYS A 208 24.23 -12.81 -11.89
CA LYS A 208 24.66 -14.21 -12.16
C LYS A 208 23.72 -14.93 -13.12
N LYS A 209 22.41 -14.74 -13.00
CA LYS A 209 21.41 -15.35 -13.90
C LYS A 209 21.47 -14.76 -15.32
N ALA A 210 21.96 -13.53 -15.46
CA ALA A 210 22.23 -12.92 -16.76
C ALA A 210 23.60 -13.32 -17.35
N GLY A 211 24.41 -14.09 -16.62
CA GLY A 211 25.75 -14.49 -17.04
C GLY A 211 26.86 -13.49 -16.70
N LEU A 212 26.59 -12.56 -15.79
CA LEU A 212 27.55 -11.56 -15.29
C LEU A 212 28.22 -12.05 -14.00
N ALA A 213 29.39 -11.52 -13.69
CA ALA A 213 30.19 -11.96 -12.53
C ALA A 213 29.53 -11.61 -11.19
N ASP A 214 29.03 -10.38 -11.05
CA ASP A 214 28.49 -9.83 -9.82
C ASP A 214 27.55 -8.61 -10.08
N ALA A 215 27.01 -8.04 -9.00
CA ALA A 215 26.14 -6.87 -9.05
C ALA A 215 26.82 -5.63 -9.66
N LYS A 216 28.13 -5.46 -9.42
CA LYS A 216 28.90 -4.36 -10.02
C LYS A 216 28.98 -4.50 -11.53
N ALA A 217 29.19 -5.72 -12.04
CA ALA A 217 29.23 -5.96 -13.49
C ALA A 217 27.88 -5.63 -14.17
N LEU A 218 26.75 -5.89 -13.49
CA LEU A 218 25.43 -5.48 -13.97
C LEU A 218 25.30 -3.95 -13.97
N PHE A 219 25.75 -3.29 -12.91
CA PHE A 219 25.75 -1.81 -12.85
C PHE A 219 26.63 -1.19 -13.93
N ASP A 220 27.85 -1.71 -14.15
CA ASP A 220 28.77 -1.23 -15.17
C ASP A 220 28.20 -1.41 -16.59
N LEU A 221 27.49 -2.53 -16.85
CA LEU A 221 26.75 -2.74 -18.09
C LEU A 221 25.70 -1.65 -18.30
N MET A 222 24.85 -1.39 -17.28
CA MET A 222 23.82 -0.36 -17.34
C MET A 222 24.41 1.05 -17.53
N LYS A 223 25.53 1.34 -16.86
CA LYS A 223 26.24 2.63 -16.99
C LYS A 223 26.76 2.89 -18.40
N GLY A 224 27.13 1.84 -19.13
CA GLY A 224 27.56 1.93 -20.52
C GLY A 224 26.42 2.14 -21.54
N MET A 225 25.16 2.05 -21.10
CA MET A 225 23.99 2.20 -21.95
C MET A 225 23.46 3.64 -21.95
N LYS A 226 22.79 4.01 -23.04
CA LYS A 226 22.06 5.28 -23.12
C LYS A 226 20.67 5.13 -22.51
N LYS A 227 20.12 6.25 -22.07
CA LYS A 227 18.69 6.34 -21.71
C LYS A 227 17.84 5.97 -22.93
N GLY A 228 16.79 5.19 -22.70
CA GLY A 228 15.83 4.82 -23.73
C GLY A 228 15.08 6.04 -24.30
N ASP A 229 14.78 5.98 -25.59
CA ASP A 229 14.04 7.00 -26.31
C ASP A 229 13.02 6.33 -27.26
N PRO A 230 11.72 6.37 -26.95
CA PRO A 230 10.68 5.78 -27.80
C PRO A 230 10.62 6.38 -29.22
N SER A 231 11.19 7.55 -29.44
CA SER A 231 11.30 8.15 -30.78
C SER A 231 12.52 7.68 -31.58
N ASN A 232 13.50 7.05 -30.90
CA ASN A 232 14.76 6.60 -31.51
C ASN A 232 15.19 5.23 -30.91
N GLN A 233 14.41 4.20 -31.21
CA GLN A 233 14.60 2.85 -30.68
C GLN A 233 15.97 2.28 -31.07
N GLN A 234 16.59 1.57 -30.15
CA GLN A 234 17.86 0.90 -30.33
C GLN A 234 17.67 -0.63 -30.29
N PRO A 235 18.56 -1.41 -30.91
CA PRO A 235 18.58 -2.85 -30.68
C PRO A 235 18.70 -3.16 -29.18
N ALA A 236 17.92 -4.13 -28.72
CA ALA A 236 17.96 -4.54 -27.32
C ALA A 236 19.36 -4.99 -26.90
N ASN A 237 19.80 -4.57 -25.72
CA ASN A 237 20.98 -5.15 -25.10
C ASN A 237 20.62 -6.54 -24.54
N GLU A 238 21.11 -7.60 -25.18
CA GLU A 238 20.76 -8.97 -24.87
C GLU A 238 21.11 -9.39 -23.42
N THR A 239 22.18 -8.83 -22.86
CA THR A 239 22.57 -9.15 -21.48
C THR A 239 21.65 -8.45 -20.47
N LEU A 240 21.32 -7.17 -20.69
CA LEU A 240 20.34 -6.48 -19.86
C LEU A 240 18.96 -7.12 -20.01
N LYS A 241 18.60 -7.55 -21.21
CA LYS A 241 17.34 -8.25 -21.44
C LYS A 241 17.26 -9.55 -20.65
N LYS A 242 18.31 -10.37 -20.61
CA LYS A 242 18.37 -11.58 -19.77
C LYS A 242 18.24 -11.24 -18.28
N ALA A 243 18.90 -10.18 -17.82
CA ALA A 243 18.76 -9.71 -16.44
C ALA A 243 17.32 -9.28 -16.12
N ALA A 244 16.71 -8.52 -17.01
CA ALA A 244 15.34 -8.04 -16.86
C ALA A 244 14.32 -9.18 -16.97
N ASP A 245 14.46 -10.11 -17.92
CA ASP A 245 13.58 -11.28 -18.05
C ASP A 245 13.62 -12.12 -16.76
N PHE A 246 14.80 -12.30 -16.18
CA PHE A 246 14.94 -12.99 -14.90
C PHE A 246 14.35 -12.17 -13.74
N TYR A 247 14.60 -10.86 -13.67
CA TYR A 247 13.98 -9.97 -12.69
C TYR A 247 12.45 -10.05 -12.74
N ASN A 248 11.89 -10.09 -13.96
CA ASN A 248 10.44 -10.05 -14.18
C ASN A 248 9.72 -11.33 -13.76
N THR A 249 10.35 -12.51 -13.92
CA THR A 249 9.67 -13.80 -13.70
C THR A 249 10.50 -14.86 -12.98
N GLY A 250 11.81 -14.65 -12.82
CA GLY A 250 12.71 -15.65 -12.25
C GLY A 250 12.52 -15.93 -10.77
N PHE A 251 11.76 -15.09 -10.08
CA PHE A 251 11.40 -15.24 -8.68
C PHE A 251 9.98 -15.79 -8.46
N ASP A 252 9.27 -16.13 -9.54
CA ASP A 252 7.91 -16.66 -9.47
C ASP A 252 7.93 -18.10 -9.00
N THR A 253 7.17 -18.36 -7.94
CA THR A 253 7.07 -19.70 -7.35
C THR A 253 5.86 -19.82 -6.42
N LYS A 254 5.32 -21.04 -6.31
CA LYS A 254 4.31 -21.41 -5.31
C LYS A 254 4.83 -22.40 -4.27
N THR A 255 6.02 -22.92 -4.47
CA THR A 255 6.70 -23.86 -3.57
C THR A 255 8.10 -23.37 -3.27
N LEU A 256 8.70 -23.84 -2.19
CA LEU A 256 10.07 -23.46 -1.84
C LEU A 256 11.04 -23.92 -2.94
N PRO A 257 11.77 -22.98 -3.59
CA PRO A 257 12.73 -23.34 -4.62
C PRO A 257 13.89 -24.18 -4.07
N SER A 258 14.41 -25.11 -4.87
CA SER A 258 15.64 -25.82 -4.55
C SER A 258 16.88 -24.92 -4.64
N ASP A 259 16.84 -23.89 -5.48
CA ASP A 259 17.85 -22.85 -5.57
C ASP A 259 17.60 -21.80 -4.47
N THR A 260 18.39 -21.85 -3.41
CA THR A 260 18.24 -20.95 -2.25
C THR A 260 18.49 -19.49 -2.56
N SER A 261 19.16 -19.18 -3.68
CA SER A 261 19.37 -17.79 -4.11
C SER A 261 18.09 -17.08 -4.53
N LEU A 262 16.99 -17.79 -4.77
CA LEU A 262 15.71 -17.23 -5.22
C LEU A 262 14.82 -16.70 -4.08
N PHE A 263 15.18 -16.95 -2.82
CA PHE A 263 14.43 -16.49 -1.64
C PHE A 263 15.33 -15.93 -0.54
N LEU A 264 16.38 -15.21 -0.95
CA LEU A 264 17.26 -14.51 -0.01
C LEU A 264 16.46 -13.43 0.75
N SER A 265 16.89 -13.21 1.98
CA SER A 265 16.31 -12.22 2.87
C SER A 265 17.41 -11.30 3.39
N ASN A 266 17.09 -10.04 3.60
CA ASN A 266 17.90 -9.09 4.36
C ASN A 266 17.10 -8.50 5.54
N GLY A 267 15.97 -9.09 5.89
CA GLY A 267 15.06 -8.66 6.93
C GLY A 267 15.05 -9.53 8.18
N PRO A 268 14.11 -9.26 9.11
CA PRO A 268 14.01 -9.95 10.40
C PRO A 268 13.64 -11.43 10.30
N TYR A 269 13.03 -11.85 9.19
CA TYR A 269 12.65 -13.24 8.96
C TYR A 269 13.23 -13.78 7.66
N VAL A 270 13.39 -15.09 7.61
CA VAL A 270 13.73 -15.86 6.41
C VAL A 270 12.65 -16.91 6.16
N VAL A 271 12.44 -17.28 4.90
CA VAL A 271 11.49 -18.33 4.53
C VAL A 271 12.09 -19.68 4.87
N LYS A 272 11.36 -20.51 5.62
CA LYS A 272 11.75 -21.87 6.01
C LYS A 272 11.06 -22.93 5.18
N ASP A 273 9.75 -22.74 4.90
CA ASP A 273 8.92 -23.72 4.23
C ASP A 273 7.76 -23.08 3.48
N MET A 274 7.29 -23.73 2.42
CA MET A 274 6.15 -23.31 1.62
C MET A 274 5.37 -24.54 1.15
N VAL A 275 4.06 -24.53 1.41
CA VAL A 275 3.10 -25.49 0.87
C VAL A 275 2.18 -24.76 -0.10
N ALA A 276 2.22 -25.14 -1.37
CA ALA A 276 1.51 -24.47 -2.45
C ALA A 276 0.04 -24.20 -2.10
N ASP A 277 -0.38 -22.96 -2.26
CA ASP A 277 -1.75 -22.48 -2.03
C ASP A 277 -2.31 -22.77 -0.60
N GLN A 278 -1.47 -23.19 0.37
CA GLN A 278 -1.89 -23.54 1.72
C GLN A 278 -1.20 -22.70 2.80
N SER A 279 0.14 -22.66 2.80
CA SER A 279 0.88 -22.00 3.88
C SER A 279 2.32 -21.63 3.51
N MET A 280 2.87 -20.70 4.30
CA MET A 280 4.30 -20.36 4.33
C MET A 280 4.75 -20.26 5.78
N THR A 281 5.96 -20.70 6.07
CA THR A 281 6.59 -20.59 7.38
C THR A 281 7.80 -19.67 7.31
N LEU A 282 7.79 -18.62 8.09
CA LEU A 282 8.92 -17.72 8.31
C LEU A 282 9.56 -18.02 9.65
N VAL A 283 10.90 -17.99 9.71
CA VAL A 283 11.65 -18.10 10.96
C VAL A 283 12.56 -16.90 11.15
N ARG A 284 12.79 -16.52 12.40
CA ARG A 284 13.62 -15.36 12.74
C ARG A 284 15.01 -15.49 12.12
N ASN A 285 15.43 -14.43 11.43
CA ASN A 285 16.80 -14.29 10.95
C ASN A 285 17.72 -13.94 12.12
N LYS A 286 18.57 -14.90 12.53
CA LYS A 286 19.46 -14.76 13.69
C LYS A 286 20.58 -13.73 13.45
N ASP A 287 20.91 -13.48 12.20
CA ASP A 287 21.97 -12.54 11.81
C ASP A 287 21.48 -11.10 11.69
N PHE A 288 20.16 -10.89 11.67
CA PHE A 288 19.56 -9.57 11.50
C PHE A 288 19.76 -8.69 12.74
N ASN A 289 20.44 -7.57 12.57
CA ASN A 289 20.69 -6.59 13.64
C ASN A 289 20.61 -5.13 13.17
N TRP A 290 20.24 -4.90 11.91
CA TRP A 290 20.14 -3.59 11.27
C TRP A 290 18.70 -3.06 11.18
N GLY A 291 17.86 -3.46 12.12
CA GLY A 291 16.48 -3.03 12.29
C GLY A 291 15.93 -3.42 13.66
N PRO A 292 14.62 -3.33 13.89
CA PRO A 292 13.99 -3.76 15.14
C PRO A 292 14.07 -5.28 15.29
N THR A 293 14.38 -5.74 16.49
CA THR A 293 14.45 -7.15 16.80
C THR A 293 13.04 -7.74 16.85
N ALA A 294 12.79 -8.79 16.06
CA ALA A 294 11.53 -9.52 16.09
C ALA A 294 11.41 -10.39 17.37
N ASN A 295 10.24 -10.38 18.01
CA ASN A 295 10.03 -11.15 19.24
C ASN A 295 9.74 -12.63 18.96
N LEU A 296 8.92 -12.96 17.93
CA LEU A 296 8.57 -14.35 17.62
C LEU A 296 9.73 -15.08 16.94
N ASP A 297 9.90 -16.37 17.27
CA ASP A 297 10.83 -17.25 16.57
C ASP A 297 10.30 -17.68 15.21
N GLN A 298 8.96 -17.77 15.08
CA GLN A 298 8.30 -18.26 13.88
C GLN A 298 6.98 -17.56 13.64
N ILE A 299 6.69 -17.25 12.38
CA ILE A 299 5.36 -16.84 11.88
C ILE A 299 4.93 -17.87 10.83
N THR A 300 3.76 -18.48 11.05
CA THR A 300 3.12 -19.33 10.04
C THR A 300 2.00 -18.55 9.37
N ILE A 301 2.04 -18.44 8.05
CA ILE A 301 1.00 -17.81 7.25
C ILE A 301 0.13 -18.92 6.68
N ARG A 302 -1.19 -18.86 6.89
CA ARG A 302 -2.18 -19.75 6.27
C ARG A 302 -3.02 -18.98 5.26
N TYR A 303 -3.29 -19.57 4.11
CA TYR A 303 -4.09 -18.93 3.06
C TYR A 303 -5.54 -19.40 3.17
N ILE A 304 -6.43 -18.56 3.71
CA ILE A 304 -7.85 -18.85 3.90
C ILE A 304 -8.69 -17.72 3.30
N GLY A 305 -9.34 -17.97 2.17
CA GLY A 305 -10.01 -16.93 1.38
C GLY A 305 -11.33 -16.41 1.94
N SER A 306 -12.08 -17.19 2.76
CA SER A 306 -13.40 -16.79 3.21
C SER A 306 -13.41 -16.31 4.65
N ALA A 307 -14.11 -15.21 4.94
CA ALA A 307 -14.23 -14.66 6.30
C ALA A 307 -14.80 -15.67 7.31
N PRO A 308 -15.86 -16.45 7.02
CA PRO A 308 -16.35 -17.48 7.95
C PRO A 308 -15.30 -18.54 8.28
N ALA A 309 -14.49 -18.98 7.31
CA ALA A 309 -13.44 -19.97 7.55
C ALA A 309 -12.28 -19.38 8.38
N GLN A 310 -11.93 -18.11 8.19
CA GLN A 310 -10.96 -17.40 9.01
C GLN A 310 -11.42 -17.29 10.46
N ILE A 311 -12.69 -16.90 10.68
CA ILE A 311 -13.30 -16.82 12.00
C ILE A 311 -13.29 -18.20 12.68
N GLN A 312 -13.62 -19.26 11.94
CA GLN A 312 -13.60 -20.61 12.49
C GLN A 312 -12.18 -21.06 12.85
N ALA A 313 -11.17 -20.75 12.03
CA ALA A 313 -9.77 -21.04 12.34
C ALA A 313 -9.29 -20.31 13.61
N LEU A 314 -9.66 -19.05 13.81
CA LEU A 314 -9.36 -18.29 15.02
C LEU A 314 -10.05 -18.92 16.24
N LYS A 315 -11.34 -19.25 16.12
CA LYS A 315 -12.15 -19.89 17.19
C LYS A 315 -11.60 -21.25 17.62
N ASN A 316 -11.11 -22.04 16.66
CA ASN A 316 -10.52 -23.36 16.92
C ASN A 316 -9.08 -23.29 17.45
N GLY A 317 -8.48 -22.10 17.51
CA GLY A 317 -7.07 -21.95 17.86
C GLY A 317 -6.07 -22.36 16.77
N GLU A 318 -6.54 -22.51 15.53
CA GLU A 318 -5.72 -22.82 14.35
C GLU A 318 -5.07 -21.57 13.74
N ALA A 319 -5.58 -20.40 14.12
CA ALA A 319 -5.03 -19.10 13.79
C ALA A 319 -4.93 -18.23 15.05
N ASP A 320 -3.97 -17.32 15.07
CA ASP A 320 -3.78 -16.33 16.13
C ASP A 320 -4.19 -14.94 15.71
N ILE A 321 -3.98 -14.59 14.42
CA ILE A 321 -4.25 -13.27 13.86
C ILE A 321 -5.00 -13.46 12.54
N ILE A 322 -6.11 -12.72 12.38
CA ILE A 322 -6.88 -12.68 11.13
C ILE A 322 -7.29 -11.24 10.81
N ALA A 323 -7.42 -10.93 9.52
CA ALA A 323 -7.95 -9.66 9.03
C ALA A 323 -8.98 -9.92 7.91
N PRO A 324 -10.19 -10.43 8.26
CA PRO A 324 -11.20 -10.81 7.28
C PRO A 324 -11.85 -9.58 6.64
N GLN A 325 -12.57 -9.78 5.53
CA GLN A 325 -13.44 -8.74 4.96
C GLN A 325 -14.44 -8.27 6.02
N ALA A 326 -14.44 -6.98 6.32
CA ALA A 326 -15.35 -6.40 7.29
C ALA A 326 -16.80 -6.44 6.77
N SER A 327 -17.69 -6.94 7.60
CA SER A 327 -19.14 -6.81 7.50
C SER A 327 -19.72 -6.79 8.91
N SER A 328 -20.98 -6.36 9.05
CA SER A 328 -21.66 -6.38 10.35
C SER A 328 -21.61 -7.76 10.98
N ASP A 329 -21.95 -8.80 10.21
CA ASP A 329 -21.95 -10.19 10.68
C ASP A 329 -20.55 -10.66 11.09
N THR A 330 -19.52 -10.34 10.29
CA THR A 330 -18.11 -10.67 10.59
C THR A 330 -17.70 -10.08 11.95
N ILE A 331 -17.99 -8.80 12.17
CA ILE A 331 -17.62 -8.09 13.39
C ILE A 331 -18.37 -8.66 14.61
N GLN A 332 -19.67 -8.94 14.48
CA GLN A 332 -20.48 -9.53 15.55
C GLN A 332 -19.97 -10.93 15.93
N GLN A 333 -19.67 -11.78 14.94
CA GLN A 333 -19.12 -13.11 15.17
C GLN A 333 -17.78 -13.05 15.88
N LEU A 334 -16.88 -12.15 15.49
CA LEU A 334 -15.57 -11.98 16.12
C LEU A 334 -15.69 -11.51 17.57
N LYS A 335 -16.53 -10.51 17.84
CA LYS A 335 -16.77 -9.99 19.20
C LYS A 335 -17.41 -11.02 20.15
N ALA A 336 -18.05 -12.06 19.62
CA ALA A 336 -18.63 -13.14 20.40
C ALA A 336 -17.64 -14.25 20.79
N ILE A 337 -16.40 -14.23 20.30
CA ILE A 337 -15.40 -15.26 20.61
C ILE A 337 -14.66 -14.87 21.91
N PRO A 338 -14.73 -15.69 22.97
CA PRO A 338 -13.99 -15.43 24.21
C PRO A 338 -12.47 -15.40 23.97
N GLY A 339 -11.74 -14.50 24.62
CA GLY A 339 -10.29 -14.40 24.52
C GLY A 339 -9.78 -13.83 23.19
N VAL A 340 -10.65 -13.21 22.37
CA VAL A 340 -10.27 -12.54 21.13
C VAL A 340 -10.38 -11.03 21.30
N THR A 341 -9.33 -10.33 20.94
CA THR A 341 -9.33 -8.87 20.78
C THR A 341 -9.71 -8.53 19.34
N VAL A 342 -10.63 -7.59 19.18
CA VAL A 342 -11.07 -7.10 17.87
C VAL A 342 -10.72 -5.62 17.73
N ASN A 343 -9.82 -5.31 16.83
CA ASN A 343 -9.52 -3.95 16.38
C ASN A 343 -10.42 -3.61 15.19
N GLN A 344 -11.05 -2.47 15.24
CA GLN A 344 -11.90 -1.96 14.19
C GLN A 344 -11.58 -0.49 13.97
N GLY A 345 -11.48 -0.06 12.73
CA GLY A 345 -11.16 1.33 12.40
C GLY A 345 -11.43 1.66 10.94
N HIS A 346 -11.29 2.92 10.59
CA HIS A 346 -11.31 3.35 9.21
C HIS A 346 -10.04 2.89 8.49
N GLN A 347 -10.16 2.59 7.20
CA GLN A 347 -9.03 2.34 6.32
C GLN A 347 -8.78 3.55 5.41
N LEU A 348 -7.56 3.72 4.93
CA LEU A 348 -7.24 4.62 3.83
C LEU A 348 -7.72 4.05 2.48
N SER A 349 -8.83 3.38 2.51
CA SER A 349 -9.49 2.77 1.39
C SER A 349 -10.93 3.25 1.33
N TYR A 350 -11.45 3.38 0.13
CA TYR A 350 -12.86 3.70 -0.07
C TYR A 350 -13.41 2.90 -1.23
N ASP A 351 -14.65 2.47 -1.12
CA ASP A 351 -15.38 1.88 -2.24
C ASP A 351 -16.06 2.99 -3.06
N HIS A 352 -15.99 2.83 -4.37
CA HIS A 352 -16.49 3.80 -5.35
C HIS A 352 -17.14 3.09 -6.54
N LEU A 353 -17.92 3.83 -7.29
CA LEU A 353 -18.50 3.43 -8.56
C LEU A 353 -17.85 4.26 -9.67
N ASP A 354 -17.01 3.62 -10.48
CA ASP A 354 -16.42 4.23 -11.67
C ASP A 354 -17.31 4.02 -12.90
N LEU A 355 -17.41 5.06 -13.73
CA LEU A 355 -18.15 5.06 -14.98
C LEU A 355 -17.20 5.13 -16.18
N ASN A 356 -17.32 4.22 -17.12
CA ASN A 356 -16.45 4.21 -18.29
C ASN A 356 -16.70 5.42 -19.21
N PHE A 357 -15.64 5.99 -19.75
CA PHE A 357 -15.69 7.10 -20.70
C PHE A 357 -15.88 6.64 -22.16
N TYR A 358 -16.36 5.41 -22.33
CA TYR A 358 -16.66 4.80 -23.63
C TYR A 358 -17.95 3.98 -23.55
N GLY A 359 -18.40 3.46 -24.68
CA GLY A 359 -19.63 2.69 -24.75
C GLY A 359 -20.88 3.51 -24.42
N PRO A 360 -21.87 2.95 -23.71
CA PRO A 360 -23.13 3.65 -23.39
C PRO A 360 -22.94 4.83 -22.45
N LEU A 361 -21.81 4.92 -21.74
CA LEU A 361 -21.45 5.99 -20.81
C LEU A 361 -20.45 7.00 -21.42
N ALA A 362 -20.18 6.97 -22.72
CA ALA A 362 -19.32 7.96 -23.39
C ALA A 362 -19.89 9.39 -23.30
N ASP A 363 -21.21 9.52 -23.34
CA ASP A 363 -21.94 10.78 -23.19
C ASP A 363 -21.94 11.25 -21.72
N LYS A 364 -21.46 12.49 -21.49
CA LYS A 364 -21.38 13.08 -20.15
C LYS A 364 -22.76 13.20 -19.48
N ASP A 365 -23.78 13.55 -20.24
CA ASP A 365 -25.13 13.70 -19.69
C ASP A 365 -25.69 12.35 -19.22
N VAL A 366 -25.36 11.26 -19.93
CA VAL A 366 -25.72 9.90 -19.51
C VAL A 366 -24.96 9.50 -18.22
N ARG A 367 -23.66 9.83 -18.10
CA ARG A 367 -22.92 9.61 -16.85
C ARG A 367 -23.48 10.44 -15.69
N THR A 368 -23.75 11.73 -15.92
CA THR A 368 -24.36 12.61 -14.92
C THR A 368 -25.72 12.08 -14.47
N ALA A 369 -26.55 11.65 -15.43
CA ALA A 369 -27.83 11.02 -15.14
C ALA A 369 -27.66 9.78 -14.27
N PHE A 370 -26.69 8.93 -14.58
CA PHE A 370 -26.42 7.73 -13.80
C PHE A 370 -25.99 8.07 -12.36
N MET A 371 -25.06 9.01 -12.18
CA MET A 371 -24.60 9.45 -10.87
C MET A 371 -25.75 9.99 -10.00
N LEU A 372 -26.70 10.73 -10.60
CA LEU A 372 -27.88 11.26 -9.90
C LEU A 372 -28.85 10.16 -9.41
N THR A 373 -28.72 8.92 -9.89
CA THR A 373 -29.53 7.79 -9.43
C THR A 373 -28.91 7.02 -8.28
N VAL A 374 -27.62 7.24 -7.97
CA VAL A 374 -26.88 6.43 -6.98
C VAL A 374 -27.32 6.81 -5.56
N PRO A 375 -27.92 5.88 -4.79
CA PRO A 375 -28.46 6.16 -3.46
C PRO A 375 -27.37 6.06 -2.38
N ARG A 376 -26.35 6.94 -2.43
CA ARG A 376 -25.17 6.88 -1.55
C ARG A 376 -25.52 6.87 -0.07
N GLN A 377 -26.51 7.70 0.34
CA GLN A 377 -26.95 7.73 1.74
C GLN A 377 -27.59 6.41 2.17
N ASP A 378 -28.45 5.81 1.32
CA ASP A 378 -29.08 4.51 1.62
C ASP A 378 -28.03 3.38 1.73
N ILE A 379 -27.00 3.42 0.86
CA ILE A 379 -25.87 2.48 0.89
C ILE A 379 -25.17 2.59 2.25
N VAL A 380 -24.82 3.80 2.66
CA VAL A 380 -24.15 4.01 3.96
C VAL A 380 -25.05 3.58 5.11
N ASP A 381 -26.34 3.99 5.11
CA ASP A 381 -27.27 3.68 6.21
C ASP A 381 -27.51 2.18 6.37
N LYS A 382 -27.61 1.43 5.27
CA LYS A 382 -27.97 0.01 5.29
C LYS A 382 -26.74 -0.91 5.45
N ILE A 383 -25.59 -0.48 4.96
CA ILE A 383 -24.39 -1.35 4.89
C ILE A 383 -23.36 -0.92 5.92
N ILE A 384 -22.97 0.37 5.93
CA ILE A 384 -21.79 0.81 6.67
C ILE A 384 -22.11 1.25 8.09
N LYS A 385 -23.25 1.92 8.34
CA LYS A 385 -23.63 2.37 9.70
C LYS A 385 -23.81 1.23 10.70
N GLN A 386 -24.01 0.01 10.24
CA GLN A 386 -24.03 -1.16 11.11
C GLN A 386 -22.63 -1.48 11.68
N MET A 387 -21.56 -1.03 10.98
CA MET A 387 -20.17 -1.19 11.41
C MET A 387 -19.62 0.10 12.00
N ASP A 388 -19.92 1.24 11.40
CA ASP A 388 -19.57 2.59 11.87
C ASP A 388 -20.81 3.49 11.90
N PRO A 389 -21.43 3.72 13.09
CA PRO A 389 -22.63 4.53 13.23
C PRO A 389 -22.47 5.99 12.73
N ASN A 390 -21.24 6.50 12.65
CA ASN A 390 -20.94 7.86 12.21
C ASN A 390 -20.65 7.96 10.70
N ALA A 391 -20.64 6.85 9.98
CA ALA A 391 -20.35 6.82 8.55
C ALA A 391 -21.26 7.76 7.75
N LYS A 392 -20.66 8.38 6.75
CA LYS A 392 -21.32 9.26 5.78
C LYS A 392 -20.90 8.87 4.36
N PRO A 393 -21.67 9.23 3.33
CA PRO A 393 -21.18 9.16 1.96
C PRO A 393 -19.86 9.90 1.81
N LEU A 394 -18.96 9.34 1.01
CA LEU A 394 -17.67 9.96 0.74
C LEU A 394 -17.80 10.99 -0.39
N ASP A 395 -17.38 12.23 -0.16
CA ASP A 395 -17.58 13.35 -1.07
C ASP A 395 -16.29 13.82 -1.78
N SER A 396 -15.20 13.06 -1.71
CA SER A 396 -13.96 13.32 -2.46
C SER A 396 -13.47 12.05 -3.17
N GLN A 397 -12.90 12.22 -4.36
CA GLN A 397 -12.26 11.15 -5.14
C GLN A 397 -10.80 10.91 -4.69
N ILE A 398 -10.23 11.84 -3.92
CA ILE A 398 -8.81 11.86 -3.55
C ILE A 398 -8.64 11.68 -2.04
N PHE A 399 -9.39 12.43 -1.24
CA PHE A 399 -9.24 12.45 0.21
C PHE A 399 -10.28 11.58 0.91
N VAL A 400 -9.92 11.00 2.05
CA VAL A 400 -10.86 10.37 2.98
C VAL A 400 -11.11 11.27 4.21
N PRO A 401 -12.24 11.13 4.93
CA PRO A 401 -12.63 12.00 6.03
C PRO A 401 -11.59 12.20 7.13
N ASP A 402 -10.73 11.20 7.38
CA ASP A 402 -9.67 11.27 8.39
C ASP A 402 -8.46 12.14 7.97
N GLN A 403 -8.41 12.57 6.71
CA GLN A 403 -7.34 13.44 6.20
C GLN A 403 -7.72 14.91 6.35
N ALA A 404 -6.81 15.73 6.86
CA ALA A 404 -7.04 17.15 7.13
C ALA A 404 -7.60 17.97 5.93
N PRO A 405 -7.19 17.73 4.66
CA PRO A 405 -7.72 18.48 3.51
C PRO A 405 -9.15 18.15 3.13
N TYR A 406 -9.71 17.01 3.57
CA TYR A 406 -11.02 16.52 3.14
C TYR A 406 -12.14 17.55 3.30
N ALA A 407 -12.30 18.08 4.52
CA ALA A 407 -13.38 19.00 4.85
C ALA A 407 -13.36 20.30 4.01
N ASP A 408 -12.18 20.71 3.55
CA ASP A 408 -12.02 21.88 2.70
C ASP A 408 -12.22 21.52 1.20
N SER A 409 -11.74 20.37 0.74
CA SER A 409 -11.92 19.91 -0.62
C SER A 409 -13.40 19.78 -1.00
N VAL A 410 -14.22 19.17 -0.13
CA VAL A 410 -15.62 18.87 -0.42
C VAL A 410 -16.53 20.11 -0.49
N LYS A 411 -16.07 21.27 -0.03
CA LYS A 411 -16.87 22.51 -0.10
C LYS A 411 -17.15 22.95 -1.52
N ASN A 412 -16.21 22.72 -2.45
CA ASN A 412 -16.25 23.31 -3.79
C ASN A 412 -15.87 22.33 -4.91
N ASN A 413 -15.78 21.02 -4.65
CA ASN A 413 -15.37 20.04 -5.66
C ASN A 413 -16.50 19.60 -6.62
N GLY A 414 -17.77 19.94 -6.33
CA GLY A 414 -18.94 19.56 -7.13
C GLY A 414 -19.68 18.33 -6.60
N SER A 415 -19.23 17.69 -5.52
CA SER A 415 -19.88 16.53 -4.91
C SER A 415 -21.29 16.83 -4.38
N ALA A 416 -21.55 18.10 -4.01
CA ALA A 416 -22.84 18.57 -3.49
C ALA A 416 -24.02 18.26 -4.43
N ASP A 417 -23.78 18.25 -5.76
CA ASP A 417 -24.80 17.97 -6.76
C ASP A 417 -25.32 16.52 -6.72
N TYR A 418 -24.59 15.62 -6.07
CA TYR A 418 -24.86 14.19 -6.02
C TYR A 418 -25.14 13.64 -4.60
N GLN A 419 -25.41 14.51 -3.64
CA GLN A 419 -25.73 14.09 -2.28
C GLN A 419 -27.12 13.47 -2.16
N GLN A 420 -28.05 13.89 -3.01
CA GLN A 420 -29.42 13.41 -3.05
C GLN A 420 -29.73 12.76 -4.40
N VAL A 421 -30.43 11.63 -4.35
CA VAL A 421 -30.98 11.00 -5.56
C VAL A 421 -31.96 11.97 -6.25
N ASN A 422 -31.79 12.15 -7.57
CA ASN A 422 -32.66 13.00 -8.38
C ASN A 422 -33.07 12.28 -9.68
N ILE A 423 -34.08 11.43 -9.56
CA ILE A 423 -34.57 10.60 -10.69
C ILE A 423 -35.16 11.48 -11.82
N ASP A 424 -35.84 12.57 -11.49
CA ASP A 424 -36.47 13.44 -12.50
C ASP A 424 -35.41 14.18 -13.32
N LYS A 425 -34.35 14.69 -12.68
CA LYS A 425 -33.21 15.28 -13.37
C LYS A 425 -32.49 14.26 -14.24
N ALA A 426 -32.31 13.02 -13.73
CA ALA A 426 -31.71 11.94 -14.49
C ALA A 426 -32.53 11.62 -15.76
N LYS A 427 -33.84 11.52 -15.67
CA LYS A 427 -34.73 11.33 -16.84
C LYS A 427 -34.62 12.48 -17.85
N GLN A 428 -34.54 13.72 -17.38
CA GLN A 428 -34.36 14.89 -18.24
C GLN A 428 -33.05 14.80 -19.05
N LEU A 429 -31.96 14.46 -18.38
CA LEU A 429 -30.63 14.29 -19.02
C LEU A 429 -30.62 13.12 -20.01
N LEU A 430 -31.31 12.04 -19.70
CA LEU A 430 -31.44 10.89 -20.61
C LEU A 430 -32.26 11.22 -21.88
N ALA A 431 -33.12 12.22 -21.84
CA ALA A 431 -33.91 12.66 -22.99
C ALA A 431 -34.61 11.49 -23.73
N GLY A 432 -35.17 10.54 -22.98
CA GLY A 432 -35.86 9.36 -23.50
C GLY A 432 -34.91 8.17 -23.85
N LYS A 433 -33.61 8.33 -23.76
CA LYS A 433 -32.67 7.20 -23.91
C LYS A 433 -32.84 6.17 -22.78
N THR A 434 -32.67 4.88 -23.08
CA THR A 434 -32.70 3.78 -22.10
C THR A 434 -31.41 2.97 -22.17
N PRO A 435 -30.27 3.52 -21.73
CA PRO A 435 -28.99 2.85 -21.85
C PRO A 435 -28.96 1.55 -21.06
N THR A 436 -28.27 0.53 -21.62
CA THR A 436 -27.97 -0.72 -20.91
C THR A 436 -26.59 -0.60 -20.29
N ILE A 437 -26.48 -0.77 -18.98
CA ILE A 437 -25.25 -0.62 -18.20
C ILE A 437 -24.92 -1.93 -17.49
N ARG A 438 -23.80 -2.53 -17.83
CA ARG A 438 -23.25 -3.68 -17.11
C ARG A 438 -22.37 -3.17 -15.97
N ILE A 439 -22.76 -3.48 -14.73
CA ILE A 439 -21.99 -3.09 -13.52
C ILE A 439 -21.17 -4.30 -13.04
N MET A 440 -19.84 -4.17 -13.08
CA MET A 440 -18.92 -5.18 -12.58
C MET A 440 -18.62 -4.94 -11.10
N TYR A 441 -18.50 -6.00 -10.33
CA TYR A 441 -18.09 -5.97 -8.92
C TYR A 441 -17.61 -7.36 -8.47
N ASN A 442 -16.89 -7.41 -7.34
CA ASN A 442 -16.56 -8.68 -6.68
C ASN A 442 -17.79 -9.19 -5.92
N LYS A 443 -18.41 -10.26 -6.42
CA LYS A 443 -19.61 -10.88 -5.82
C LYS A 443 -19.34 -11.65 -4.52
N ASP A 444 -18.08 -11.87 -4.18
CA ASP A 444 -17.69 -12.50 -2.91
C ASP A 444 -17.57 -11.45 -1.78
N ASN A 445 -17.71 -10.15 -2.09
CA ASN A 445 -17.78 -9.07 -1.11
C ASN A 445 -19.24 -8.68 -0.87
N PRO A 446 -19.83 -9.00 0.29
CA PRO A 446 -21.25 -8.75 0.58
C PRO A 446 -21.61 -7.27 0.50
N ASN A 447 -20.73 -6.37 0.95
CA ASN A 447 -21.00 -4.93 0.89
C ASN A 447 -21.16 -4.43 -0.56
N ARG A 448 -20.40 -5.00 -1.51
CA ARG A 448 -20.51 -4.65 -2.94
C ARG A 448 -21.72 -5.26 -3.60
N VAL A 449 -22.15 -6.45 -3.20
CA VAL A 449 -23.41 -7.08 -3.65
C VAL A 449 -24.60 -6.21 -3.25
N ASP A 450 -24.63 -5.77 -1.99
CA ASP A 450 -25.70 -4.93 -1.47
C ASP A 450 -25.70 -3.53 -2.12
N ALA A 451 -24.52 -2.93 -2.28
CA ALA A 451 -24.38 -1.64 -2.99
C ALA A 451 -24.86 -1.76 -4.46
N TYR A 452 -24.45 -2.80 -5.18
CA TYR A 452 -24.94 -3.07 -6.53
C TYR A 452 -26.47 -3.17 -6.57
N THR A 453 -27.08 -3.92 -5.65
CA THR A 453 -28.52 -4.13 -5.60
C THR A 453 -29.28 -2.81 -5.43
N LEU A 454 -28.81 -1.95 -4.54
CA LEU A 454 -29.40 -0.62 -4.31
C LEU A 454 -29.23 0.31 -5.51
N ILE A 455 -28.03 0.31 -6.13
CA ILE A 455 -27.74 1.12 -7.32
C ILE A 455 -28.60 0.68 -8.49
N ALA A 456 -28.67 -0.64 -8.76
CA ALA A 456 -29.45 -1.20 -9.88
C ALA A 456 -30.94 -0.87 -9.76
N ALA A 457 -31.50 -1.06 -8.56
CA ALA A 457 -32.91 -0.76 -8.31
C ALA A 457 -33.26 0.73 -8.50
N ASN A 458 -32.36 1.64 -8.14
CA ASN A 458 -32.59 3.07 -8.29
C ASN A 458 -32.36 3.56 -9.72
N ALA A 459 -31.30 3.10 -10.39
CA ALA A 459 -31.02 3.47 -11.76
C ALA A 459 -32.16 3.04 -12.73
N ALA A 460 -32.79 1.89 -12.48
CA ALA A 460 -33.94 1.43 -13.23
C ALA A 460 -35.12 2.42 -13.20
N LYS A 461 -35.33 3.18 -12.10
CA LYS A 461 -36.38 4.19 -11.99
C LYS A 461 -36.20 5.36 -12.96
N ALA A 462 -34.95 5.64 -13.36
CA ALA A 462 -34.66 6.68 -14.34
C ALA A 462 -34.74 6.19 -15.81
N GLY A 463 -34.80 4.85 -16.02
CA GLY A 463 -34.88 4.25 -17.35
C GLY A 463 -33.63 3.51 -17.78
N PHE A 464 -32.61 3.38 -16.92
CA PHE A 464 -31.47 2.52 -17.20
C PHE A 464 -31.83 1.04 -17.15
N LYS A 465 -31.26 0.24 -18.06
CA LYS A 465 -31.33 -1.23 -18.04
C LYS A 465 -30.03 -1.74 -17.40
N ILE A 466 -30.10 -2.30 -16.20
CA ILE A 466 -28.93 -2.75 -15.48
C ILE A 466 -28.69 -4.24 -15.71
N VAL A 467 -27.46 -4.58 -16.07
CA VAL A 467 -26.98 -5.94 -16.25
C VAL A 467 -26.00 -6.26 -15.14
N ASP A 468 -26.24 -7.38 -14.45
CA ASP A 468 -25.35 -7.90 -13.44
C ASP A 468 -24.01 -8.35 -14.08
N GLY A 469 -22.92 -7.76 -13.62
CA GLY A 469 -21.55 -8.07 -14.02
C GLY A 469 -20.73 -8.67 -12.88
N GLY A 470 -21.34 -9.15 -11.81
CA GLY A 470 -20.68 -9.72 -10.65
C GLY A 470 -19.78 -10.91 -11.00
N LEU A 471 -18.51 -10.86 -10.62
CA LEU A 471 -17.50 -11.88 -10.85
C LEU A 471 -16.91 -12.38 -9.54
N GLY A 472 -16.44 -13.62 -9.51
CA GLY A 472 -15.69 -14.15 -8.36
C GLY A 472 -14.35 -13.44 -8.18
N LYS A 473 -13.77 -13.60 -7.01
CA LYS A 473 -12.59 -12.90 -6.53
C LYS A 473 -11.40 -12.88 -7.50
N SER A 474 -11.03 -14.04 -8.05
CA SER A 474 -9.90 -14.15 -8.97
C SER A 474 -10.19 -13.61 -10.39
N ASP A 475 -11.46 -13.48 -10.75
CA ASP A 475 -11.86 -13.12 -12.11
C ASP A 475 -12.14 -11.63 -12.25
N TRP A 476 -12.72 -10.98 -11.20
CA TRP A 476 -13.03 -9.56 -11.27
C TRP A 476 -11.77 -8.70 -11.40
N GLY A 477 -10.69 -9.02 -10.67
CA GLY A 477 -9.43 -8.29 -10.75
C GLY A 477 -8.79 -8.38 -12.14
N LYS A 478 -8.84 -9.57 -12.76
CA LYS A 478 -8.38 -9.75 -14.15
C LYS A 478 -9.25 -9.01 -15.16
N ALA A 479 -10.57 -8.95 -14.91
CA ALA A 479 -11.51 -8.27 -15.79
C ALA A 479 -11.38 -6.75 -15.72
N LEU A 480 -10.92 -6.18 -14.58
CA LEU A 480 -10.81 -4.75 -14.38
C LEU A 480 -9.94 -4.08 -15.45
N GLY A 481 -8.76 -4.66 -15.75
CA GLY A 481 -7.88 -4.15 -16.80
C GLY A 481 -8.30 -4.55 -18.22
N LYS A 482 -9.09 -5.63 -18.38
CA LYS A 482 -9.52 -6.14 -19.70
C LYS A 482 -10.78 -5.46 -20.24
N GLY A 483 -11.58 -4.82 -19.38
CA GLY A 483 -12.88 -4.25 -19.76
C GLY A 483 -14.00 -5.30 -19.85
N GLY A 484 -15.03 -5.02 -20.67
CA GLY A 484 -16.23 -5.89 -20.79
C GLY A 484 -17.33 -5.52 -19.78
N TYR A 485 -17.25 -4.34 -19.20
CA TYR A 485 -18.22 -3.69 -18.30
C TYR A 485 -18.37 -2.21 -18.66
N ASP A 486 -19.42 -1.58 -18.19
CA ASP A 486 -19.67 -0.15 -18.40
C ASP A 486 -19.42 0.67 -17.14
N ALA A 487 -19.66 0.07 -15.98
CA ALA A 487 -19.35 0.64 -14.68
C ALA A 487 -18.77 -0.43 -13.75
N SER A 488 -18.00 -0.02 -12.74
CA SER A 488 -17.44 -0.98 -11.77
C SER A 488 -17.48 -0.45 -10.34
N ILE A 489 -17.78 -1.36 -9.39
CA ILE A 489 -17.73 -1.10 -7.94
C ILE A 489 -16.51 -1.81 -7.38
N PHE A 490 -15.53 -1.04 -6.91
CA PHE A 490 -14.32 -1.58 -6.27
C PHE A 490 -13.72 -0.53 -5.31
N GLY A 491 -12.59 -0.84 -4.71
CA GLY A 491 -11.95 0.06 -3.76
C GLY A 491 -10.54 0.44 -4.16
N TRP A 492 -10.18 1.70 -3.96
CA TRP A 492 -8.81 2.16 -3.97
C TRP A 492 -8.23 2.11 -2.55
N ILE A 493 -6.96 1.73 -2.44
CA ILE A 493 -6.20 1.74 -1.19
C ILE A 493 -5.08 2.77 -1.33
N ASN A 494 -5.09 3.77 -0.45
CA ASN A 494 -4.03 4.77 -0.40
C ASN A 494 -2.88 4.25 0.49
N PRO A 495 -1.61 4.33 0.06
CA PRO A 495 -0.46 3.95 0.89
C PRO A 495 -0.29 4.86 2.12
N GLY A 496 -0.92 6.03 2.13
CA GLY A 496 -0.90 6.98 3.25
C GLY A 496 0.20 8.03 3.17
N VAL A 497 1.14 7.89 2.23
CA VAL A 497 2.25 8.83 2.00
C VAL A 497 2.44 9.06 0.50
N GLY A 498 2.85 10.27 0.14
CA GLY A 498 3.11 10.66 -1.25
C GLY A 498 1.86 11.06 -2.03
N VAL A 499 2.07 11.59 -3.23
CA VAL A 499 1.03 12.11 -4.13
C VAL A 499 0.94 11.39 -5.47
N SER A 500 1.88 10.49 -5.77
CA SER A 500 1.95 9.78 -7.07
C SER A 500 0.78 8.83 -7.32
N GLY A 501 0.03 8.44 -6.28
CA GLY A 501 -1.19 7.67 -6.42
C GLY A 501 -2.29 8.39 -7.21
N VAL A 502 -2.34 9.72 -7.15
CA VAL A 502 -3.35 10.52 -7.87
C VAL A 502 -3.18 10.41 -9.39
N PRO A 503 -2.01 10.72 -9.99
CA PRO A 503 -1.83 10.53 -11.43
C PRO A 503 -1.84 9.05 -11.84
N GLN A 504 -1.42 8.12 -11.00
CA GLN A 504 -1.50 6.69 -11.29
C GLN A 504 -2.92 6.27 -11.63
N ILE A 505 -3.91 6.80 -10.90
CA ILE A 505 -5.34 6.46 -11.07
C ILE A 505 -5.99 7.31 -12.16
N PHE A 506 -5.78 8.63 -12.15
CA PHE A 506 -6.62 9.56 -12.90
C PHE A 506 -5.97 10.12 -14.17
N LYS A 507 -4.65 10.04 -14.34
CA LYS A 507 -3.99 10.60 -15.52
C LYS A 507 -4.26 9.79 -16.77
N THR A 508 -4.51 10.48 -17.87
CA THR A 508 -4.75 9.88 -19.19
C THR A 508 -3.66 8.86 -19.55
N GLY A 509 -4.07 7.64 -19.86
CA GLY A 509 -3.19 6.56 -20.34
C GLY A 509 -2.45 5.80 -19.24
N ASN A 510 -2.53 6.20 -17.98
CA ASN A 510 -1.90 5.46 -16.87
C ASN A 510 -2.58 4.11 -16.61
N GLY A 511 -1.79 3.17 -16.07
CA GLY A 511 -2.18 1.75 -15.96
C GLY A 511 -3.40 1.49 -15.09
N SER A 512 -3.64 2.32 -14.05
CA SER A 512 -4.80 2.21 -13.16
C SER A 512 -5.99 3.08 -13.59
N ASN A 513 -5.89 3.82 -14.71
CA ASN A 513 -7.01 4.55 -15.30
C ASN A 513 -7.90 3.59 -16.12
N PHE A 514 -8.61 2.71 -15.42
CA PHE A 514 -9.37 1.62 -16.06
C PHE A 514 -10.57 2.12 -16.85
N ASN A 515 -11.22 3.18 -16.41
CA ASN A 515 -12.42 3.74 -17.04
C ASN A 515 -12.13 4.66 -18.24
N LYS A 516 -10.83 4.89 -18.56
CA LYS A 516 -10.37 5.73 -19.68
C LYS A 516 -10.76 7.20 -19.55
N PHE A 517 -10.81 7.71 -18.33
CA PHE A 517 -10.90 9.15 -18.08
C PHE A 517 -9.77 9.90 -18.79
N SER A 518 -10.09 11.03 -19.39
CA SER A 518 -9.12 11.90 -20.07
C SER A 518 -9.54 13.35 -19.98
N ASP A 519 -8.74 14.18 -19.33
CA ASP A 519 -8.90 15.61 -19.23
C ASP A 519 -7.51 16.28 -19.27
N PRO A 520 -7.15 16.98 -20.37
CA PRO A 520 -5.84 17.64 -20.48
C PRO A 520 -5.53 18.64 -19.37
N ALA A 521 -6.57 19.31 -18.80
CA ALA A 521 -6.36 20.26 -17.71
C ALA A 521 -6.08 19.52 -16.40
N ALA A 522 -6.75 18.38 -16.12
CA ALA A 522 -6.43 17.53 -15.01
C ALA A 522 -5.03 16.90 -15.16
N ASP A 523 -4.66 16.45 -16.34
CA ASP A 523 -3.33 15.90 -16.64
C ASP A 523 -2.21 16.92 -16.38
N ALA A 524 -2.43 18.19 -16.73
CA ALA A 524 -1.49 19.27 -16.43
C ALA A 524 -1.32 19.50 -14.92
N LEU A 525 -2.43 19.53 -14.16
CA LEU A 525 -2.40 19.65 -12.70
C LEU A 525 -1.70 18.44 -12.05
N MET A 526 -1.98 17.22 -12.49
CA MET A 526 -1.33 16.01 -11.99
C MET A 526 0.18 16.00 -12.32
N SER A 527 0.55 16.49 -13.50
CA SER A 527 1.98 16.64 -13.87
C SER A 527 2.69 17.70 -13.01
N GLN A 528 1.99 18.76 -12.60
CA GLN A 528 2.50 19.76 -11.67
C GLN A 528 2.58 19.21 -10.24
N LEU A 529 1.58 18.43 -9.81
CA LEU A 529 1.51 17.82 -8.49
C LEU A 529 2.77 17.00 -8.19
N VAL A 530 3.13 16.08 -9.08
CA VAL A 530 4.30 15.21 -8.87
C VAL A 530 5.66 15.97 -8.92
N GLN A 531 5.67 17.21 -9.40
CA GLN A 531 6.86 18.06 -9.41
C GLN A 531 6.87 19.11 -8.28
N THR A 532 5.84 19.14 -7.43
CA THR A 532 5.69 20.12 -6.36
C THR A 532 6.11 19.50 -5.04
N THR A 533 7.19 19.97 -4.44
CA THR A 533 7.73 19.48 -3.16
C THR A 533 7.15 20.20 -1.92
N ASP A 534 6.40 21.28 -2.11
CA ASP A 534 5.71 22.03 -1.07
C ASP A 534 4.35 21.37 -0.78
N GLN A 535 4.18 20.83 0.43
CA GLN A 535 2.98 20.09 0.82
C GLN A 535 1.69 20.91 0.75
N SER A 536 1.73 22.21 1.06
CA SER A 536 0.53 23.05 0.98
C SER A 536 0.07 23.26 -0.45
N LYS A 537 1.00 23.42 -1.37
CA LYS A 537 0.71 23.50 -2.80
C LYS A 537 0.27 22.16 -3.39
N GLN A 538 0.79 21.04 -2.88
CA GLN A 538 0.30 19.70 -3.26
C GLN A 538 -1.19 19.57 -2.93
N VAL A 539 -1.59 19.89 -1.71
CA VAL A 539 -2.99 19.86 -1.26
C VAL A 539 -3.88 20.76 -2.14
N ASP A 540 -3.42 21.96 -2.51
CA ASP A 540 -4.20 22.85 -3.37
C ASP A 540 -4.34 22.29 -4.81
N LEU A 541 -3.32 21.62 -5.33
CA LEU A 541 -3.40 20.94 -6.62
C LEU A 541 -4.33 19.72 -6.56
N GLU A 542 -4.26 18.92 -5.52
CA GLU A 542 -5.16 17.77 -5.30
C GLU A 542 -6.63 18.19 -5.22
N LYS A 543 -6.95 19.31 -4.54
CA LYS A 543 -8.30 19.88 -4.53
C LYS A 543 -8.78 20.29 -5.93
N GLN A 544 -7.91 20.92 -6.71
CA GLN A 544 -8.24 21.30 -8.09
C GLN A 544 -8.46 20.07 -8.99
N ILE A 545 -7.65 19.00 -8.77
CA ILE A 545 -7.81 17.74 -9.49
C ILE A 545 -9.14 17.07 -9.10
N ASP A 546 -9.46 17.01 -7.80
CA ASP A 546 -10.73 16.47 -7.30
C ASP A 546 -11.94 17.18 -7.96
N GLN A 547 -11.90 18.51 -8.06
CA GLN A 547 -12.91 19.30 -8.76
C GLN A 547 -13.03 18.93 -10.25
N LYS A 548 -11.91 18.68 -10.95
CA LYS A 548 -11.92 18.26 -12.35
C LYS A 548 -12.56 16.88 -12.52
N ILE A 549 -12.25 15.94 -11.63
CA ILE A 549 -12.76 14.58 -11.66
C ILE A 549 -14.29 14.60 -11.46
N TRP A 550 -14.80 15.30 -10.44
CA TRP A 550 -16.23 15.48 -10.23
C TRP A 550 -16.90 16.18 -11.42
N GLY A 551 -16.29 17.26 -11.92
CA GLY A 551 -16.79 18.01 -13.07
C GLY A 551 -16.89 17.22 -14.37
N ALA A 552 -16.11 16.14 -14.50
CA ALA A 552 -16.16 15.23 -15.65
C ALA A 552 -17.26 14.16 -15.54
N SER A 553 -17.97 14.07 -14.41
CA SER A 553 -18.87 12.98 -14.10
C SER A 553 -18.17 11.62 -14.16
N TYR A 554 -17.03 11.53 -13.45
CA TYR A 554 -16.16 10.35 -13.42
C TYR A 554 -16.85 9.12 -12.82
N GLY A 555 -17.61 9.34 -11.79
CA GLY A 555 -18.28 8.36 -10.95
C GLY A 555 -18.46 8.90 -9.56
N VAL A 556 -18.89 8.07 -8.62
CA VAL A 556 -19.15 8.50 -7.25
C VAL A 556 -18.41 7.63 -6.24
N PRO A 557 -17.64 8.21 -5.31
CA PRO A 557 -17.23 7.53 -4.10
C PRO A 557 -18.46 7.17 -3.27
N LEU A 558 -18.47 6.00 -2.69
CA LEU A 558 -19.61 5.50 -1.93
C LEU A 558 -19.39 5.71 -0.42
N PHE A 559 -18.34 5.15 0.11
CA PHE A 559 -18.02 5.20 1.54
C PHE A 559 -16.54 4.89 1.81
N GLN A 560 -16.02 5.43 2.90
CA GLN A 560 -14.72 5.00 3.44
C GLN A 560 -14.84 3.58 4.00
N ALA A 561 -13.87 2.73 3.68
CA ALA A 561 -13.89 1.35 4.12
C ALA A 561 -13.64 1.23 5.63
N VAL A 562 -14.32 0.28 6.26
CA VAL A 562 -14.06 -0.14 7.62
C VAL A 562 -13.19 -1.38 7.58
N GLY A 563 -12.09 -1.38 8.33
CA GLY A 563 -11.24 -2.54 8.54
C GLY A 563 -11.55 -3.24 9.84
N VAL A 564 -11.32 -4.54 9.89
CA VAL A 564 -11.39 -5.35 11.10
C VAL A 564 -10.19 -6.28 11.17
N GLU A 565 -9.55 -6.30 12.32
CA GLU A 565 -8.45 -7.20 12.65
C GLU A 565 -8.81 -7.90 13.96
N ALA A 566 -8.57 -9.18 14.06
CA ALA A 566 -8.86 -9.92 15.28
C ALA A 566 -7.69 -10.84 15.62
N PHE A 567 -7.38 -10.92 16.90
CA PHE A 567 -6.30 -11.78 17.39
C PHE A 567 -6.63 -12.40 18.74
N SER A 568 -6.15 -13.64 18.91
CA SER A 568 -6.34 -14.41 20.12
C SER A 568 -5.52 -13.83 21.28
N ASP A 569 -5.90 -14.16 22.50
CA ASP A 569 -5.15 -13.81 23.71
C ASP A 569 -3.79 -14.53 23.84
N ARG A 570 -3.46 -15.45 22.90
CA ARG A 570 -2.14 -16.11 22.79
C ARG A 570 -1.07 -15.20 22.22
N VAL A 571 -1.45 -14.10 21.54
CA VAL A 571 -0.50 -13.13 20.98
C VAL A 571 -0.76 -11.74 21.51
N THR A 572 0.30 -10.94 21.57
CA THR A 572 0.28 -9.52 21.95
C THR A 572 1.05 -8.69 20.93
N GLY A 573 0.95 -7.37 21.02
CA GLY A 573 1.70 -6.44 20.17
C GLY A 573 1.05 -6.16 18.80
N VAL A 574 -0.09 -6.78 18.47
CA VAL A 574 -0.82 -6.51 17.23
C VAL A 574 -1.52 -5.16 17.35
N LYS A 575 -1.26 -4.25 16.42
CA LYS A 575 -1.84 -2.89 16.40
C LYS A 575 -2.50 -2.63 15.05
N TYR A 576 -3.62 -1.93 15.07
CA TYR A 576 -4.37 -1.56 13.86
C TYR A 576 -3.56 -0.65 12.95
N MET A 577 -3.67 -0.86 11.63
CA MET A 577 -3.07 -0.05 10.58
C MET A 577 -4.09 0.28 9.50
N PRO A 578 -4.30 1.58 9.17
CA PRO A 578 -5.30 1.96 8.19
C PRO A 578 -4.89 1.75 6.72
N ASN A 579 -3.60 1.54 6.42
CA ASN A 579 -3.10 1.34 5.05
C ASN A 579 -3.02 -0.14 4.66
N SER A 580 -2.47 -0.42 3.47
CA SER A 580 -2.36 -1.76 2.88
C SER A 580 -1.47 -2.75 3.65
N SER A 581 -0.58 -2.27 4.53
CA SER A 581 0.25 -3.16 5.35
C SER A 581 -0.56 -3.92 6.40
N GLY A 582 -1.71 -3.34 6.84
CA GLY A 582 -2.58 -3.96 7.83
C GLY A 582 -1.80 -4.41 9.07
N VAL A 583 -2.17 -5.53 9.65
CA VAL A 583 -1.53 -6.08 10.86
C VAL A 583 -0.01 -6.21 10.76
N TRP A 584 0.55 -6.34 9.53
CA TRP A 584 1.96 -6.59 9.34
C TRP A 584 2.86 -5.38 9.62
N TRP A 585 2.34 -4.16 9.70
CA TRP A 585 3.15 -2.95 9.82
C TRP A 585 4.13 -2.96 11.00
N ASN A 586 3.79 -3.68 12.09
CA ASN A 586 4.61 -3.82 13.30
C ASN A 586 4.87 -5.29 13.70
N TYR A 587 4.93 -6.21 12.74
CA TYR A 587 5.05 -7.65 12.98
C TYR A 587 6.23 -8.04 13.90
N TRP A 588 7.27 -7.24 14.00
CA TRP A 588 8.38 -7.46 14.94
C TRP A 588 8.00 -7.27 16.41
N GLU A 589 6.92 -6.56 16.68
CA GLU A 589 6.38 -6.38 18.04
C GLU A 589 5.46 -7.53 18.47
N TRP A 590 5.00 -8.37 17.53
CA TRP A 590 4.15 -9.50 17.90
C TRP A 590 4.91 -10.45 18.82
N ALA A 591 4.28 -10.86 19.92
CA ALA A 591 4.88 -11.75 20.91
C ALA A 591 3.88 -12.82 21.33
N ALA A 592 4.38 -14.05 21.50
CA ALA A 592 3.59 -15.11 22.10
C ALA A 592 3.42 -14.81 23.59
N LYS A 593 2.20 -14.96 24.10
CA LYS A 593 1.91 -14.85 25.52
C LYS A 593 2.36 -16.14 26.22
N SER A 594 3.23 -16.00 27.20
CA SER A 594 3.74 -17.11 28.03
C SER A 594 2.69 -17.64 28.99
#